data_70942477805eaf4886e237ba8bf1afb0
#
_entry.id   70942477805eaf4886e237ba8bf1afb0
#
_cell.length_a   1.000
_cell.length_b   1.000
_cell.length_c   1.000
_cell.angle_alpha   90.00
_cell.angle_beta   90.00
_cell.angle_gamma   90.00
#
_symmetry.space_group_name_H-M   'P 1'
#
loop_
_entity.id
_entity.type
_entity.pdbx_description
1 polymer ?
#
loop_
_entity_poly.entity_id
_entity_poly.type
_entity_poly.pdbx_seq_one_letter_code
_entity_poly.pdbx_strand_id
1 'polypeptide(L)'
;VIAKVYGAVSIVNAIAIGKGSTLGIDTFVETMLTKSEGNGIHITSENKTISSRLINKLIENMIPKKILDNTKLELDFKSNIPTGYGLKSSSAISSAVVLSCAKAFGKNMSDDEILKLGAKTSIQTKVSITGAYDDASACHFGGFNVTDNLKMKLLHRELAPKELQAIIFLPKSRKRGNLKKLKEFKDAFEKSWQLAKNSDYWNAG
;
A
#
# COMPACT_ATOMS: atom_id res chain seq x y z
N VAL A 1 0.68 5.41 -19.77
CA VAL A 1 1.05 6.06 -18.50
C VAL A 1 1.75 5.03 -17.62
N ILE A 2 2.87 5.43 -17.00
CA ILE A 2 3.60 4.57 -16.08
C ILE A 2 3.56 5.20 -14.68
N ALA A 3 3.32 4.36 -13.66
CA ALA A 3 3.46 4.68 -12.25
C ALA A 3 4.31 3.61 -11.56
N LYS A 4 5.32 4.05 -10.79
CA LYS A 4 6.18 3.19 -9.99
C LYS A 4 6.02 3.54 -8.52
N VAL A 5 5.79 2.53 -7.69
CA VAL A 5 5.59 2.65 -6.24
C VAL A 5 6.41 1.58 -5.54
N TYR A 6 6.90 1.87 -4.34
CA TYR A 6 7.83 1.03 -3.64
C TYR A 6 7.15 0.08 -2.65
N GLY A 7 7.89 -0.93 -2.20
CA GLY A 7 7.47 -1.79 -1.11
C GLY A 7 7.82 -1.19 0.25
N ALA A 8 7.40 -1.86 1.32
CA ALA A 8 7.66 -1.38 2.67
C ALA A 8 7.70 -2.52 3.69
N VAL A 9 8.26 -2.23 4.88
CA VAL A 9 8.28 -3.12 6.04
C VAL A 9 7.71 -2.41 7.26
N SER A 10 6.89 -3.10 8.07
CA SER A 10 6.40 -2.53 9.33
C SER A 10 7.51 -2.47 10.37
N ILE A 11 7.59 -1.34 11.06
CA ILE A 11 8.29 -1.19 12.33
C ILE A 11 7.29 -1.48 13.45
N VAL A 12 6.14 -0.79 13.43
CA VAL A 12 5.04 -1.03 14.35
C VAL A 12 3.79 -1.38 13.55
N ASN A 13 3.23 -2.57 13.79
CA ASN A 13 2.05 -3.05 13.07
C ASN A 13 0.77 -2.39 13.58
N ALA A 14 -0.02 -1.80 12.67
CA ALA A 14 -1.24 -1.06 13.03
C ALA A 14 -2.42 -1.94 13.45
N ILE A 15 -2.38 -3.27 13.29
CA ILE A 15 -3.53 -4.15 13.58
C ILE A 15 -3.92 -4.12 15.06
N ALA A 16 -2.94 -4.00 15.96
CA ALA A 16 -3.18 -4.04 17.40
C ALA A 16 -3.93 -2.81 17.93
N ILE A 17 -3.52 -1.62 17.51
CA ILE A 17 -3.95 -0.34 18.09
C ILE A 17 -4.53 0.64 17.06
N GLY A 18 -4.55 0.30 15.78
CA GLY A 18 -4.98 1.20 14.71
C GLY A 18 -3.99 2.33 14.39
N LYS A 19 -2.77 2.25 14.91
CA LYS A 19 -1.67 3.20 14.68
C LYS A 19 -0.45 2.41 14.25
N GLY A 20 0.30 2.89 13.26
CA GLY A 20 1.43 2.16 12.71
C GLY A 20 2.66 3.00 12.45
N SER A 21 3.78 2.31 12.25
CA SER A 21 5.00 2.88 11.69
C SER A 21 5.58 1.92 10.67
N THR A 22 5.93 2.44 9.50
CA THR A 22 6.36 1.63 8.36
C THR A 22 7.50 2.33 7.64
N LEU A 23 8.49 1.54 7.22
CA LEU A 23 9.66 1.99 6.45
C LEU A 23 9.50 1.58 4.98
N GLY A 24 9.60 2.54 4.06
CA GLY A 24 9.72 2.26 2.62
C GLY A 24 11.06 1.61 2.27
N ILE A 25 11.03 0.61 1.39
CA ILE A 25 12.22 -0.13 0.94
C ILE A 25 12.29 -0.16 -0.59
N ASP A 26 13.48 -0.39 -1.15
CA ASP A 26 13.73 -0.33 -2.59
C ASP A 26 13.31 -1.62 -3.36
N THR A 27 12.16 -2.19 -2.99
CA THR A 27 11.42 -3.10 -3.86
C THR A 27 10.27 -2.33 -4.50
N PHE A 28 9.74 -2.75 -5.66
CA PHE A 28 8.78 -1.92 -6.38
C PHE A 28 7.66 -2.70 -7.07
N VAL A 29 6.58 -1.98 -7.33
CA VAL A 29 5.55 -2.29 -8.33
C VAL A 29 5.57 -1.17 -9.36
N GLU A 30 5.65 -1.54 -10.63
CA GLU A 30 5.45 -0.65 -11.77
C GLU A 30 4.17 -1.05 -12.48
N THR A 31 3.30 -0.08 -12.75
CA THR A 31 2.06 -0.27 -13.50
C THR A 31 2.12 0.55 -14.77
N MET A 32 2.02 -0.11 -15.91
CA MET A 32 1.80 0.53 -17.19
C MET A 32 0.30 0.48 -17.52
N LEU A 33 -0.33 1.64 -17.63
CA LEU A 33 -1.74 1.77 -17.99
C LEU A 33 -1.89 2.38 -19.37
N THR A 34 -2.58 1.66 -20.24
CA THR A 34 -3.00 2.12 -21.57
C THR A 34 -4.52 2.31 -21.59
N LYS A 35 -4.96 3.40 -22.20
CA LYS A 35 -6.37 3.76 -22.37
C LYS A 35 -6.67 3.87 -23.86
N SER A 36 -7.72 3.19 -24.33
CA SER A 36 -8.22 3.23 -25.70
C SER A 36 -9.74 3.23 -25.75
N GLU A 37 -10.31 3.42 -26.92
CA GLU A 37 -11.73 3.23 -27.15
C GLU A 37 -12.13 1.77 -26.95
N GLY A 38 -13.34 1.54 -26.45
CA GLY A 38 -13.85 0.21 -26.14
C GLY A 38 -14.38 0.10 -24.72
N ASN A 39 -14.41 -1.10 -24.18
CA ASN A 39 -14.83 -1.33 -22.80
C ASN A 39 -13.98 -2.42 -22.14
N GLY A 40 -14.06 -2.45 -20.81
CA GLY A 40 -13.43 -3.50 -20.01
C GLY A 40 -12.06 -3.12 -19.45
N ILE A 41 -11.69 -3.87 -18.39
CA ILE A 41 -10.43 -3.73 -17.67
C ILE A 41 -9.65 -5.04 -17.84
N HIS A 42 -8.52 -4.96 -18.51
CA HIS A 42 -7.63 -6.09 -18.76
C HIS A 42 -6.39 -5.93 -17.89
N ILE A 43 -6.09 -6.96 -17.11
CA ILE A 43 -4.98 -6.96 -16.15
C ILE A 43 -4.00 -8.06 -16.57
N THR A 44 -2.77 -7.65 -16.84
CA THR A 44 -1.66 -8.56 -17.14
C THR A 44 -0.62 -8.43 -16.04
N SER A 45 -0.10 -9.55 -15.57
CA SER A 45 0.96 -9.57 -14.57
C SER A 45 1.74 -10.88 -14.64
N GLU A 46 3.04 -10.79 -14.53
CA GLU A 46 3.93 -11.93 -14.32
C GLU A 46 3.65 -12.61 -12.96
N ASN A 47 3.12 -11.86 -12.00
CA ASN A 47 2.82 -12.33 -10.66
C ASN A 47 1.32 -12.69 -10.52
N LYS A 48 0.99 -13.99 -10.52
CA LYS A 48 -0.38 -14.52 -10.45
C LYS A 48 -1.18 -14.14 -9.19
N THR A 49 -0.57 -13.49 -8.21
CA THR A 49 -1.19 -13.18 -6.92
C THR A 49 -1.77 -11.77 -6.82
N ILE A 50 -1.85 -11.04 -7.91
CA ILE A 50 -2.48 -9.71 -7.93
C ILE A 50 -4.01 -9.84 -7.87
N SER A 51 -4.63 -9.12 -6.93
CA SER A 51 -6.09 -9.14 -6.75
C SER A 51 -6.79 -8.27 -7.79
N SER A 52 -7.35 -8.88 -8.85
CA SER A 52 -8.18 -8.19 -9.84
C SER A 52 -9.38 -7.48 -9.19
N ARG A 53 -9.97 -8.08 -8.14
CA ARG A 53 -11.06 -7.46 -7.39
C ARG A 53 -10.67 -6.11 -6.77
N LEU A 54 -9.45 -6.00 -6.21
CA LEU A 54 -8.97 -4.74 -5.64
C LEU A 54 -8.77 -3.69 -6.74
N ILE A 55 -8.12 -4.08 -7.84
CA ILE A 55 -7.83 -3.18 -8.96
C ILE A 55 -9.12 -2.66 -9.59
N ASN A 56 -10.06 -3.55 -9.94
CA ASN A 56 -11.34 -3.16 -10.52
C ASN A 56 -12.08 -2.18 -9.61
N LYS A 57 -12.10 -2.47 -8.29
CA LYS A 57 -12.79 -1.59 -7.34
C LYS A 57 -12.12 -0.23 -7.18
N LEU A 58 -10.80 -0.14 -7.25
CA LEU A 58 -10.07 1.14 -7.28
C LEU A 58 -10.47 1.96 -8.49
N ILE A 59 -10.49 1.36 -9.67
CA ILE A 59 -10.85 2.03 -10.92
C ILE A 59 -12.32 2.50 -10.89
N GLU A 60 -13.25 1.63 -10.45
CA GLU A 60 -14.66 1.98 -10.29
C GLU A 60 -14.90 3.14 -9.32
N ASN A 61 -14.13 3.18 -8.22
CA ASN A 61 -14.22 4.26 -7.24
C ASN A 61 -13.64 5.60 -7.78
N MET A 62 -12.79 5.54 -8.80
CA MET A 62 -12.16 6.72 -9.42
C MET A 62 -12.91 7.24 -10.63
N ILE A 63 -13.36 6.34 -11.48
CA ILE A 63 -13.84 6.67 -12.83
C ILE A 63 -15.33 6.37 -12.91
N PRO A 64 -16.15 7.35 -13.31
CA PRO A 64 -17.58 7.14 -13.49
C PRO A 64 -17.87 6.01 -14.48
N LYS A 65 -18.88 5.19 -14.18
CA LYS A 65 -19.29 4.06 -15.02
C LYS A 65 -19.50 4.44 -16.48
N LYS A 66 -20.16 5.58 -16.74
CA LYS A 66 -20.40 6.09 -18.10
C LYS A 66 -19.11 6.27 -18.92
N ILE A 67 -18.00 6.60 -18.27
CA ILE A 67 -16.69 6.70 -18.92
C ILE A 67 -16.11 5.32 -19.16
N LEU A 68 -16.19 4.43 -18.15
CA LEU A 68 -15.67 3.05 -18.25
C LEU A 68 -16.40 2.21 -19.31
N ASP A 69 -17.70 2.45 -19.52
CA ASP A 69 -18.50 1.73 -20.54
C ASP A 69 -18.01 2.01 -21.99
N ASN A 70 -17.23 3.10 -22.19
CA ASN A 70 -16.68 3.49 -23.48
C ASN A 70 -15.13 3.53 -23.48
N THR A 71 -14.50 2.96 -22.46
CA THR A 71 -13.04 2.98 -22.30
C THR A 71 -12.51 1.58 -22.02
N LYS A 72 -11.63 1.10 -22.88
CA LYS A 72 -10.81 -0.08 -22.61
C LYS A 72 -9.57 0.34 -21.83
N LEU A 73 -9.32 -0.32 -20.69
CA LEU A 73 -8.15 -0.13 -19.88
C LEU A 73 -7.29 -1.40 -19.88
N GLU A 74 -6.04 -1.26 -20.19
CA GLU A 74 -5.04 -2.33 -20.12
C GLU A 74 -3.99 -1.96 -19.08
N LEU A 75 -3.88 -2.76 -18.03
CA LEU A 75 -2.92 -2.58 -16.95
C LEU A 75 -1.93 -3.74 -16.97
N ASP A 76 -0.67 -3.41 -17.19
CA ASP A 76 0.44 -4.35 -17.09
C ASP A 76 1.28 -4.05 -15.84
N PHE A 77 1.54 -5.09 -15.05
CA PHE A 77 2.23 -4.99 -13.77
C PHE A 77 3.57 -5.70 -13.80
N LYS A 78 4.63 -4.97 -13.44
CA LYS A 78 5.94 -5.53 -13.11
C LYS A 78 6.23 -5.31 -11.63
N SER A 79 6.70 -6.34 -10.92
CA SER A 79 6.98 -6.24 -9.50
C SER A 79 8.08 -7.20 -9.07
N ASN A 80 9.00 -6.69 -8.26
CA ASN A 80 9.97 -7.49 -7.54
C ASN A 80 9.62 -7.65 -6.03
N ILE A 81 8.43 -7.19 -5.60
CA ILE A 81 7.99 -7.36 -4.21
C ILE A 81 7.53 -8.81 -4.00
N PRO A 82 8.18 -9.58 -3.10
CA PRO A 82 7.74 -10.92 -2.75
C PRO A 82 6.33 -10.91 -2.15
N THR A 83 5.38 -11.54 -2.86
CA THR A 83 3.97 -11.50 -2.47
C THR A 83 3.66 -12.44 -1.31
N GLY A 84 2.90 -11.95 -0.32
CA GLY A 84 2.44 -12.73 0.83
C GLY A 84 3.46 -12.87 1.95
N TYR A 85 4.54 -12.08 1.93
CA TYR A 85 5.56 -12.02 2.98
C TYR A 85 5.50 -10.73 3.81
N GLY A 86 4.42 -9.96 3.72
CA GLY A 86 4.26 -8.74 4.51
C GLY A 86 5.02 -7.52 3.97
N LEU A 87 5.54 -7.58 2.74
CA LEU A 87 6.30 -6.49 2.10
C LEU A 87 5.39 -5.48 1.36
N LYS A 88 4.14 -5.44 1.73
CA LYS A 88 3.14 -4.42 1.37
C LYS A 88 2.78 -4.37 -0.13
N SER A 89 2.90 -5.49 -0.85
CA SER A 89 2.60 -5.53 -2.28
C SER A 89 1.18 -5.03 -2.64
N SER A 90 0.16 -5.33 -1.83
CA SER A 90 -1.21 -4.87 -2.07
C SER A 90 -1.34 -3.34 -1.95
N SER A 91 -0.66 -2.73 -0.97
CA SER A 91 -0.66 -1.27 -0.79
C SER A 91 0.09 -0.58 -1.92
N ALA A 92 1.23 -1.13 -2.34
CA ALA A 92 2.01 -0.64 -3.48
C ALA A 92 1.18 -0.70 -4.77
N ILE A 93 0.50 -1.83 -5.05
CA ILE A 93 -0.40 -1.99 -6.20
C ILE A 93 -1.52 -0.95 -6.15
N SER A 94 -2.17 -0.77 -4.99
CA SER A 94 -3.26 0.21 -4.85
C SER A 94 -2.79 1.62 -5.22
N SER A 95 -1.65 2.06 -4.68
CA SER A 95 -1.09 3.39 -4.98
C SER A 95 -0.70 3.52 -6.44
N ALA A 96 -0.07 2.49 -7.04
CA ALA A 96 0.33 2.50 -8.45
C ALA A 96 -0.88 2.60 -9.40
N VAL A 97 -1.97 1.86 -9.10
CA VAL A 97 -3.22 1.92 -9.88
C VAL A 97 -3.86 3.30 -9.76
N VAL A 98 -3.97 3.85 -8.54
CA VAL A 98 -4.57 5.17 -8.34
C VAL A 98 -3.77 6.26 -9.07
N LEU A 99 -2.45 6.25 -8.96
CA LEU A 99 -1.56 7.20 -9.63
C LEU A 99 -1.65 7.10 -11.16
N SER A 100 -1.61 5.88 -11.71
CA SER A 100 -1.69 5.69 -13.16
C SER A 100 -3.05 6.10 -13.71
N CYS A 101 -4.14 5.77 -13.02
CA CYS A 101 -5.49 6.20 -13.39
C CYS A 101 -5.66 7.72 -13.26
N ALA A 102 -5.20 8.35 -12.18
CA ALA A 102 -5.28 9.78 -12.02
C ALA A 102 -4.60 10.50 -13.20
N LYS A 103 -3.40 10.07 -13.56
CA LYS A 103 -2.65 10.63 -14.69
C LYS A 103 -3.34 10.36 -16.04
N ALA A 104 -3.84 9.13 -16.27
CA ALA A 104 -4.48 8.76 -17.54
C ALA A 104 -5.81 9.51 -17.79
N PHE A 105 -6.51 9.89 -16.74
CA PHE A 105 -7.79 10.59 -16.82
C PHE A 105 -7.70 12.09 -16.46
N GLY A 106 -6.48 12.62 -16.33
CA GLY A 106 -6.26 14.04 -16.04
C GLY A 106 -6.85 14.49 -14.68
N LYS A 107 -6.90 13.57 -13.70
CA LYS A 107 -7.38 13.91 -12.35
C LYS A 107 -6.25 14.45 -11.51
N ASN A 108 -6.43 15.66 -11.00
CA ASN A 108 -5.50 16.22 -10.02
C ASN A 108 -5.91 15.74 -8.62
N MET A 109 -5.15 14.83 -8.06
CA MET A 109 -5.36 14.25 -6.74
C MET A 109 -4.16 14.54 -5.85
N SER A 110 -4.42 14.99 -4.63
CA SER A 110 -3.39 15.09 -3.59
C SER A 110 -2.92 13.71 -3.13
N ASP A 111 -1.72 13.64 -2.56
CA ASP A 111 -1.19 12.40 -1.98
C ASP A 111 -2.15 11.81 -0.94
N ASP A 112 -2.75 12.66 -0.10
CA ASP A 112 -3.72 12.24 0.92
C ASP A 112 -4.98 11.60 0.31
N GLU A 113 -5.50 12.14 -0.79
CA GLU A 113 -6.64 11.57 -1.52
C GLU A 113 -6.27 10.21 -2.14
N ILE A 114 -5.08 10.08 -2.72
CA ILE A 114 -4.56 8.82 -3.27
C ILE A 114 -4.49 7.75 -2.19
N LEU A 115 -3.86 8.07 -1.06
CA LEU A 115 -3.69 7.14 0.05
C LEU A 115 -5.04 6.74 0.68
N LYS A 116 -5.94 7.69 0.91
CA LYS A 116 -7.28 7.44 1.46
C LYS A 116 -8.14 6.59 0.54
N LEU A 117 -8.07 6.82 -0.76
CA LEU A 117 -8.78 6.00 -1.73
C LEU A 117 -8.29 4.55 -1.70
N GLY A 118 -6.99 4.33 -1.72
CA GLY A 118 -6.38 3.00 -1.58
C GLY A 118 -6.81 2.29 -0.30
N ALA A 119 -6.71 2.99 0.85
CA ALA A 119 -7.07 2.45 2.15
C ALA A 119 -8.56 2.08 2.25
N LYS A 120 -9.46 2.97 1.85
CA LYS A 120 -10.91 2.72 1.85
C LYS A 120 -11.28 1.55 0.93
N THR A 121 -10.69 1.49 -0.27
CA THR A 121 -10.96 0.39 -1.21
C THR A 121 -10.42 -0.94 -0.69
N SER A 122 -9.27 -0.95 -0.03
CA SER A 122 -8.73 -2.15 0.61
C SER A 122 -9.64 -2.72 1.70
N ILE A 123 -10.33 -1.86 2.47
CA ILE A 123 -11.36 -2.27 3.43
C ILE A 123 -12.58 -2.83 2.68
N GLN A 124 -13.10 -2.13 1.69
CA GLN A 124 -14.27 -2.54 0.89
C GLN A 124 -14.08 -3.92 0.24
N THR A 125 -12.87 -4.18 -0.23
CA THR A 125 -12.53 -5.45 -0.89
C THR A 125 -12.07 -6.53 0.08
N LYS A 126 -12.01 -6.25 1.39
CA LYS A 126 -11.54 -7.16 2.44
C LYS A 126 -10.08 -7.61 2.26
N VAL A 127 -9.27 -6.83 1.56
CA VAL A 127 -7.83 -7.05 1.42
C VAL A 127 -7.10 -6.61 2.68
N SER A 128 -7.58 -5.58 3.36
CA SER A 128 -7.06 -5.11 4.65
C SER A 128 -8.16 -4.95 5.69
N ILE A 129 -7.80 -5.16 6.97
CA ILE A 129 -8.69 -4.94 8.12
C ILE A 129 -8.72 -3.45 8.52
N THR A 130 -7.57 -2.79 8.46
CA THR A 130 -7.38 -1.39 8.93
C THR A 130 -7.29 -0.39 7.78
N GLY A 131 -7.37 -0.86 6.52
CA GLY A 131 -7.07 -0.05 5.34
C GLY A 131 -5.58 0.05 5.03
N ALA A 132 -4.71 -0.34 5.98
CA ALA A 132 -3.25 -0.33 5.82
C ALA A 132 -2.71 1.04 5.35
N TYR A 133 -3.20 2.13 5.97
CA TYR A 133 -2.81 3.50 5.61
C TYR A 133 -1.34 3.77 5.89
N ASP A 134 -0.78 3.16 6.95
CA ASP A 134 0.66 3.14 7.26
C ASP A 134 1.48 2.50 6.13
N ASP A 135 1.04 1.34 5.66
CA ASP A 135 1.69 0.62 4.56
C ASP A 135 1.65 1.44 3.27
N ALA A 136 0.48 2.00 2.93
CA ALA A 136 0.30 2.82 1.74
C ALA A 136 1.15 4.10 1.79
N SER A 137 1.25 4.75 2.96
CA SER A 137 2.08 5.95 3.16
C SER A 137 3.55 5.65 2.89
N ALA A 138 4.09 4.57 3.47
CA ALA A 138 5.48 4.21 3.27
C ALA A 138 5.80 3.75 1.84
N CYS A 139 4.86 3.05 1.18
CA CYS A 139 4.99 2.69 -0.23
C CYS A 139 5.01 3.91 -1.15
N HIS A 140 4.21 4.92 -0.82
CA HIS A 140 4.04 6.12 -1.64
C HIS A 140 5.20 7.11 -1.45
N PHE A 141 5.57 7.37 -0.20
CA PHE A 141 6.55 8.41 0.13
C PHE A 141 7.98 7.90 0.31
N GLY A 142 8.17 6.61 0.61
CA GLY A 142 9.45 6.10 1.10
C GLY A 142 9.77 6.58 2.52
N GLY A 143 10.96 6.23 3.03
CA GLY A 143 11.43 6.62 4.35
C GLY A 143 10.57 6.07 5.50
N PHE A 144 10.76 6.64 6.69
CA PHE A 144 9.98 6.32 7.87
C PHE A 144 8.66 7.08 7.87
N ASN A 145 7.57 6.38 8.14
CA ASN A 145 6.22 6.95 8.20
C ASN A 145 5.52 6.51 9.48
N VAL A 146 4.95 7.44 10.22
CA VAL A 146 4.17 7.20 11.45
C VAL A 146 2.75 7.68 11.22
N THR A 147 1.77 6.82 11.45
CA THR A 147 0.38 7.08 11.07
C THR A 147 -0.61 6.77 12.19
N ASP A 148 -1.77 7.42 12.09
CA ASP A 148 -3.01 7.02 12.74
C ASP A 148 -3.94 6.46 11.64
N ASN A 149 -4.01 5.13 11.54
CA ASN A 149 -4.80 4.44 10.51
C ASN A 149 -6.31 4.60 10.74
N LEU A 150 -6.75 4.76 11.99
CA LEU A 150 -8.17 4.97 12.31
C LEU A 150 -8.66 6.32 11.75
N LYS A 151 -7.80 7.33 11.80
CA LYS A 151 -8.07 8.67 11.23
C LYS A 151 -7.60 8.82 9.79
N MET A 152 -6.93 7.80 9.24
CA MET A 152 -6.24 7.87 7.94
C MET A 152 -5.38 9.13 7.84
N LYS A 153 -4.47 9.31 8.81
CA LYS A 153 -3.63 10.50 8.93
C LYS A 153 -2.17 10.11 9.06
N LEU A 154 -1.32 10.71 8.21
CA LEU A 154 0.12 10.72 8.37
C LEU A 154 0.47 11.76 9.45
N LEU A 155 1.15 11.32 10.51
CA LEU A 155 1.49 12.16 11.66
C LEU A 155 2.93 12.66 11.59
N HIS A 156 3.83 11.79 11.17
CA HIS A 156 5.25 12.08 11.05
C HIS A 156 5.85 11.33 9.88
N ARG A 157 6.79 11.95 9.20
CA ARG A 157 7.54 11.36 8.09
C ARG A 157 8.95 11.90 8.09
N GLU A 158 9.92 11.01 7.91
CA GLU A 158 11.30 11.42 7.70
C GLU A 158 12.02 10.50 6.71
N LEU A 159 13.09 11.01 6.11
CA LEU A 159 13.90 10.23 5.19
C LEU A 159 14.72 9.19 5.95
N ALA A 160 14.84 7.99 5.40
CA ALA A 160 15.77 7.02 5.92
C ALA A 160 17.23 7.44 5.58
N PRO A 161 18.20 7.16 6.46
CA PRO A 161 19.61 7.31 6.13
C PRO A 161 19.95 6.57 4.83
N LYS A 162 20.80 7.16 3.99
CA LYS A 162 21.16 6.57 2.69
C LYS A 162 21.86 5.22 2.82
N GLU A 163 22.57 5.02 3.93
CA GLU A 163 23.32 3.82 4.25
C GLU A 163 22.47 2.72 4.86
N LEU A 164 21.20 3.01 5.19
CA LEU A 164 20.30 2.04 5.78
C LEU A 164 19.94 0.94 4.77
N GLN A 165 20.20 -0.29 5.16
CA GLN A 165 19.88 -1.48 4.36
C GLN A 165 18.83 -2.33 5.05
N ALA A 166 17.85 -2.81 4.29
CA ALA A 166 16.88 -3.79 4.76
C ALA A 166 17.28 -5.18 4.28
N ILE A 167 17.54 -6.10 5.22
CA ILE A 167 17.81 -7.50 4.91
C ILE A 167 16.48 -8.26 4.96
N ILE A 168 16.06 -8.86 3.83
CA ILE A 168 14.80 -9.58 3.71
C ILE A 168 15.09 -11.08 3.68
N PHE A 169 14.65 -11.79 4.71
CA PHE A 169 14.68 -13.24 4.75
C PHE A 169 13.30 -13.82 4.38
N LEU A 170 13.24 -14.63 3.33
CA LEU A 170 12.01 -15.28 2.87
C LEU A 170 12.02 -16.76 3.27
N PRO A 171 11.26 -17.17 4.30
CA PRO A 171 11.20 -18.57 4.69
C PRO A 171 10.49 -19.43 3.64
N LYS A 172 10.93 -20.70 3.49
CA LYS A 172 10.30 -21.67 2.55
C LYS A 172 8.83 -21.96 2.90
N SER A 173 8.48 -21.95 4.19
CA SER A 173 7.12 -22.19 4.66
C SER A 173 6.50 -20.92 5.23
N ARG A 174 5.23 -20.65 4.84
CA ARG A 174 4.46 -19.53 5.38
C ARG A 174 3.60 -20.01 6.54
N LYS A 175 3.94 -19.66 7.77
CA LYS A 175 3.02 -19.80 8.91
C LYS A 175 2.21 -18.52 8.99
N ARG A 176 0.90 -18.60 8.77
CA ARG A 176 -0.02 -17.47 9.05
C ARG A 176 -0.17 -17.34 10.56
N GLY A 177 0.35 -16.27 11.13
CA GLY A 177 0.11 -15.92 12.53
C GLY A 177 -1.36 -15.60 12.79
N ASN A 178 -1.81 -15.79 14.03
CA ASN A 178 -3.13 -15.36 14.44
C ASN A 178 -3.10 -13.85 14.72
N LEU A 179 -3.48 -13.04 13.72
CA LEU A 179 -3.50 -11.57 13.82
C LEU A 179 -4.41 -11.05 14.96
N LYS A 180 -5.42 -11.83 15.39
CA LYS A 180 -6.29 -11.44 16.52
C LYS A 180 -5.52 -11.40 17.83
N LYS A 181 -4.51 -12.25 18.01
CA LYS A 181 -3.66 -12.25 19.20
C LYS A 181 -2.83 -10.97 19.35
N LEU A 182 -2.54 -10.23 18.27
CA LEU A 182 -1.81 -8.96 18.38
C LEU A 182 -2.54 -7.95 19.28
N LYS A 183 -3.88 -8.03 19.36
CA LYS A 183 -4.67 -7.14 20.20
C LYS A 183 -4.50 -7.41 21.71
N GLU A 184 -3.96 -8.56 22.09
CA GLU A 184 -3.65 -8.89 23.49
C GLU A 184 -2.42 -8.11 23.99
N PHE A 185 -1.58 -7.59 23.07
CA PHE A 185 -0.35 -6.87 23.37
C PHE A 185 -0.45 -5.36 23.12
N LYS A 186 -1.65 -4.78 23.26
CA LYS A 186 -1.90 -3.37 22.95
C LYS A 186 -0.92 -2.39 23.60
N ASP A 187 -0.60 -2.61 24.88
CA ASP A 187 0.28 -1.71 25.65
C ASP A 187 1.70 -1.71 25.08
N ALA A 188 2.21 -2.87 24.68
CA ALA A 188 3.51 -2.98 24.02
C ALA A 188 3.51 -2.25 22.67
N PHE A 189 2.46 -2.45 21.87
CA PHE A 189 2.32 -1.76 20.58
C PHE A 189 2.17 -0.23 20.75
N GLU A 190 1.43 0.24 21.75
CA GLU A 190 1.32 1.67 22.04
C GLU A 190 2.67 2.25 22.44
N LYS A 191 3.44 1.57 23.29
CA LYS A 191 4.80 1.99 23.70
C LYS A 191 5.74 2.06 22.49
N SER A 192 5.77 1.01 21.65
CA SER A 192 6.57 0.99 20.42
C SER A 192 6.16 2.13 19.49
N TRP A 193 4.86 2.37 19.33
CA TRP A 193 4.39 3.46 18.48
C TRP A 193 4.78 4.84 19.00
N GLN A 194 4.78 5.08 20.32
CA GLN A 194 5.27 6.33 20.90
C GLN A 194 6.76 6.54 20.65
N LEU A 195 7.57 5.46 20.70
CA LEU A 195 8.99 5.53 20.34
C LEU A 195 9.15 5.93 18.86
N ALA A 196 8.44 5.25 17.96
CA ALA A 196 8.48 5.59 16.52
C ALA A 196 8.02 7.03 16.24
N LYS A 197 7.01 7.51 16.97
CA LYS A 197 6.53 8.91 16.88
C LYS A 197 7.58 9.94 17.28
N ASN A 198 8.49 9.56 18.15
CA ASN A 198 9.63 10.38 18.59
C ASN A 198 10.90 10.09 17.77
N SER A 199 10.78 9.47 16.59
CA SER A 199 11.89 9.10 15.70
C SER A 199 12.85 8.04 16.26
N ASP A 200 12.49 7.37 17.34
CA ASP A 200 13.25 6.25 17.89
C ASP A 200 12.81 4.92 17.27
N TYR A 201 13.12 4.75 15.99
CA TYR A 201 12.67 3.60 15.20
C TYR A 201 13.35 2.29 15.58
N TRP A 202 14.58 2.34 16.09
CA TRP A 202 15.32 1.16 16.53
C TRP A 202 14.70 0.50 17.75
N ASN A 203 14.35 1.29 18.75
CA ASN A 203 13.71 0.77 19.95
C ASN A 203 12.21 0.52 19.76
N ALA A 204 11.61 1.08 18.71
CA ALA A 204 10.22 0.84 18.34
C ALA A 204 9.99 -0.53 17.69
N GLY A 205 10.95 -1.05 16.91
CA GLY A 205 10.92 -2.36 16.23
C GLY A 205 11.52 -3.44 17.09
#